data_12a2d1e8965b5cb1a9def2896598c116
#
_entry.id   12a2d1e8965b5cb1a9def2896598c116
#
_cell.length_a   1.000
_cell.length_b   1.000
_cell.length_c   1.000
_cell.angle_alpha   90.00
_cell.angle_beta   90.00
_cell.angle_gamma   90.00
#
_symmetry.space_group_name_H-M   'P 1'
#
loop_
_entity.id
_entity.type
_entity.pdbx_description
1 polymer ?
#
loop_
_entity_poly.entity_id
_entity_poly.type
_entity_poly.pdbx_seq_one_letter_code
_entity_poly.pdbx_strand_id
1 'polypeptide(L)'
;MTLRNEAALDFLRTRRSRPAKTLTKPAPSRDQLIEILEAGTRVPDHGKLEPWRLKVLEKPTLEKIAGAAKKYCESINCEEAVTAKALKQFEDGELGILVIEVQKPSEKIPEIEQTYSAGAVCLSLVNAGLAAGWGANWLTGWLSHDRNFVSETFGLDTNERVAGIIYFGTETVTPAERPRPNLAEIVTWE
;
A
#
# COMPACT_ATOMS: atom_id res chain seq x y z
N MET A 1 33.06 3.91 -7.40
CA MET A 1 31.84 4.24 -8.17
C MET A 1 30.89 3.08 -8.06
N THR A 2 29.59 3.37 -7.84
CA THR A 2 28.55 2.36 -7.92
C THR A 2 28.38 1.90 -9.37
N LEU A 3 28.38 0.59 -9.64
CA LEU A 3 28.15 0.08 -10.98
C LEU A 3 26.69 0.33 -11.38
N ARG A 4 26.49 0.69 -12.64
CA ARG A 4 25.15 0.85 -13.24
C ARG A 4 24.44 -0.51 -13.28
N ASN A 5 23.20 -0.55 -12.77
CA ASN A 5 22.38 -1.76 -12.77
C ASN A 5 21.24 -1.61 -13.79
N GLU A 6 21.46 -2.14 -15.00
CA GLU A 6 20.49 -2.02 -16.11
C GLU A 6 19.18 -2.74 -15.81
N ALA A 7 19.23 -3.93 -15.20
CA ALA A 7 18.03 -4.68 -14.87
C ALA A 7 17.12 -3.93 -13.88
N ALA A 8 17.71 -3.27 -12.88
CA ALA A 8 16.97 -2.44 -11.94
C ALA A 8 16.34 -1.21 -12.62
N LEU A 9 17.08 -0.55 -13.52
CA LEU A 9 16.55 0.59 -14.28
C LEU A 9 15.41 0.19 -15.22
N ASP A 10 15.56 -0.93 -15.92
CA ASP A 10 14.52 -1.48 -16.80
C ASP A 10 13.25 -1.82 -16.00
N PHE A 11 13.41 -2.51 -14.88
CA PHE A 11 12.29 -2.78 -13.98
C PHE A 11 11.56 -1.49 -13.56
N LEU A 12 12.29 -0.47 -13.09
CA LEU A 12 11.69 0.78 -12.63
C LEU A 12 10.97 1.54 -13.76
N ARG A 13 11.45 1.45 -15.00
CA ARG A 13 10.84 2.09 -16.17
C ARG A 13 9.60 1.36 -16.67
N THR A 14 9.56 0.03 -16.54
CA THR A 14 8.52 -0.83 -17.14
C THR A 14 7.49 -1.33 -16.15
N ARG A 15 7.80 -1.31 -14.83
CA ARG A 15 6.89 -1.80 -13.81
C ARG A 15 5.53 -1.07 -13.83
N ARG A 16 4.46 -1.84 -13.64
CA ARG A 16 3.08 -1.34 -13.56
C ARG A 16 2.36 -1.90 -12.35
N SER A 17 1.58 -1.06 -11.64
CA SER A 17 0.62 -1.57 -10.64
C SER A 17 -0.42 -2.46 -11.31
N ARG A 18 -0.85 -3.50 -10.62
CA ARG A 18 -1.88 -4.45 -11.06
C ARG A 18 -3.15 -4.18 -10.28
N PRO A 19 -4.27 -3.81 -10.92
CA PRO A 19 -5.52 -3.53 -10.21
C PRO A 19 -5.90 -4.69 -9.28
N ALA A 20 -6.24 -4.40 -8.02
CA ALA A 20 -6.53 -5.46 -7.02
C ALA A 20 -7.59 -6.46 -7.50
N LYS A 21 -8.62 -5.98 -8.20
CA LYS A 21 -9.66 -6.81 -8.81
C LYS A 21 -9.18 -7.81 -9.89
N THR A 22 -7.93 -7.68 -10.35
CA THR A 22 -7.29 -8.58 -11.33
C THR A 22 -6.27 -9.50 -10.68
N LEU A 23 -6.15 -9.45 -9.35
CA LEU A 23 -5.27 -10.32 -8.57
C LEU A 23 -6.09 -11.49 -8.04
N THR A 24 -5.57 -12.70 -8.23
CA THR A 24 -6.21 -13.94 -7.79
C THR A 24 -5.23 -14.82 -7.01
N LYS A 25 -5.71 -15.97 -6.56
CA LYS A 25 -4.85 -17.03 -6.00
C LYS A 25 -3.94 -17.65 -7.08
N PRO A 26 -2.73 -18.13 -6.69
CA PRO A 26 -2.17 -18.00 -5.35
C PRO A 26 -1.70 -16.57 -5.04
N ALA A 27 -1.64 -16.24 -3.75
CA ALA A 27 -0.92 -15.09 -3.22
C ALA A 27 0.43 -15.55 -2.65
N PRO A 28 1.40 -14.65 -2.35
CA PRO A 28 2.67 -15.01 -1.73
C PRO A 28 2.48 -15.88 -0.48
N SER A 29 3.26 -16.94 -0.37
CA SER A 29 3.38 -17.69 0.89
C SER A 29 4.04 -16.82 1.97
N ARG A 30 4.01 -17.27 3.23
CA ARG A 30 4.63 -16.52 4.33
C ARG A 30 6.13 -16.27 4.09
N ASP A 31 6.86 -17.25 3.60
CA ASP A 31 8.31 -17.11 3.36
C ASP A 31 8.59 -16.13 2.21
N GLN A 32 7.83 -16.21 1.12
CA GLN A 32 7.91 -15.25 0.02
C GLN A 32 7.51 -13.84 0.45
N LEU A 33 6.52 -13.74 1.35
CA LEU A 33 6.11 -12.43 1.88
C LEU A 33 7.19 -11.83 2.78
N ILE A 34 7.90 -12.63 3.58
CA ILE A 34 9.03 -12.16 4.39
C ILE A 34 10.10 -11.52 3.50
N GLU A 35 10.48 -12.15 2.39
CA GLU A 35 11.43 -11.57 1.43
C GLU A 35 10.95 -10.23 0.87
N ILE A 36 9.67 -10.14 0.51
CA ILE A 36 9.04 -8.90 0.03
C ILE A 36 9.06 -7.81 1.12
N LEU A 37 8.77 -8.18 2.37
CA LEU A 37 8.77 -7.25 3.51
C LEU A 37 10.18 -6.74 3.82
N GLU A 38 11.19 -7.62 3.81
CA GLU A 38 12.59 -7.24 4.02
C GLU A 38 13.08 -6.25 2.95
N ALA A 39 12.75 -6.49 1.69
CA ALA A 39 13.09 -5.58 0.61
C ALA A 39 12.27 -4.28 0.69
N GLY A 40 10.97 -4.39 0.98
CA GLY A 40 10.02 -3.27 0.99
C GLY A 40 10.21 -2.29 2.13
N THR A 41 10.83 -2.70 3.24
CA THR A 41 11.15 -1.82 4.38
C THR A 41 12.51 -1.13 4.26
N ARG A 42 13.26 -1.35 3.18
CA ARG A 42 14.54 -0.66 2.91
C ARG A 42 14.29 0.70 2.26
N VAL A 43 13.84 1.64 3.05
CA VAL A 43 13.48 2.98 2.60
C VAL A 43 14.24 4.05 3.38
N PRO A 44 14.34 5.28 2.85
CA PRO A 44 14.86 6.41 3.62
C PRO A 44 14.04 6.63 4.90
N ASP A 45 14.72 6.76 6.02
CA ASP A 45 14.15 6.97 7.34
C ASP A 45 15.10 7.86 8.14
N HIS A 46 14.76 9.14 8.24
CA HIS A 46 15.59 10.11 8.96
C HIS A 46 15.62 9.77 10.45
N GLY A 47 16.82 9.61 10.96
CA GLY A 47 17.06 9.28 12.37
C GLY A 47 16.69 7.87 12.78
N LYS A 48 16.33 6.98 11.84
CA LYS A 48 15.90 5.60 12.11
C LYS A 48 14.73 5.54 13.10
N LEU A 49 13.73 6.40 12.87
CA LEU A 49 12.54 6.45 13.73
C LEU A 49 11.61 5.28 13.49
N GLU A 50 11.71 4.61 12.31
CA GLU A 50 10.76 3.58 11.87
C GLU A 50 9.31 4.06 12.09
N PRO A 51 8.91 5.18 11.42
CA PRO A 51 7.64 5.83 11.69
C PRO A 51 6.48 5.09 11.00
N TRP A 52 6.53 3.78 11.03
CA TRP A 52 5.55 2.91 10.42
C TRP A 52 5.54 1.52 11.06
N ARG A 53 4.41 0.84 10.94
CA ARG A 53 4.24 -0.57 11.26
C ARG A 53 3.34 -1.24 10.23
N LEU A 54 3.47 -2.55 10.11
CA LEU A 54 2.79 -3.33 9.08
C LEU A 54 1.85 -4.35 9.72
N LYS A 55 0.65 -4.54 9.13
CA LYS A 55 -0.24 -5.65 9.45
C LYS A 55 -0.49 -6.47 8.19
N VAL A 56 -0.28 -7.77 8.28
CA VAL A 56 -0.65 -8.72 7.23
C VAL A 56 -2.14 -8.99 7.31
N LEU A 57 -2.85 -8.79 6.21
CA LEU A 57 -4.28 -9.02 6.06
C LEU A 57 -4.48 -10.20 5.11
N GLU A 58 -4.58 -11.40 5.67
CA GLU A 58 -4.94 -12.59 4.92
C GLU A 58 -6.41 -12.57 4.51
N LYS A 59 -6.81 -13.39 3.54
CA LYS A 59 -8.18 -13.43 3.00
C LYS A 59 -9.29 -13.44 4.08
N PRO A 60 -9.23 -14.30 5.12
CA PRO A 60 -10.26 -14.30 6.16
C PRO A 60 -10.34 -12.97 6.94
N THR A 61 -9.21 -12.28 7.09
CA THR A 61 -9.16 -10.95 7.72
C THR A 61 -9.77 -9.90 6.82
N LEU A 62 -9.47 -9.92 5.52
CA LEU A 62 -10.05 -9.01 4.54
C LEU A 62 -11.58 -9.16 4.46
N GLU A 63 -12.10 -10.38 4.51
CA GLU A 63 -13.54 -10.66 4.56
C GLU A 63 -14.20 -10.10 5.84
N LYS A 64 -13.54 -10.22 7.00
CA LYS A 64 -14.00 -9.61 8.25
C LYS A 64 -14.01 -8.08 8.15
N ILE A 65 -13.00 -7.48 7.55
CA ILE A 65 -12.93 -6.03 7.33
C ILE A 65 -14.04 -5.57 6.38
N ALA A 66 -14.33 -6.32 5.31
CA ALA A 66 -15.46 -6.03 4.42
C ALA A 66 -16.79 -6.05 5.19
N GLY A 67 -17.00 -7.03 6.07
CA GLY A 67 -18.17 -7.09 6.96
C GLY A 67 -18.25 -5.91 7.92
N ALA A 68 -17.13 -5.46 8.49
CA ALA A 68 -17.07 -4.27 9.33
C ALA A 68 -17.38 -3.00 8.52
N ALA A 69 -16.82 -2.88 7.31
CA ALA A 69 -17.07 -1.78 6.39
C ALA A 69 -18.57 -1.67 6.03
N LYS A 70 -19.24 -2.81 5.79
CA LYS A 70 -20.68 -2.83 5.53
C LYS A 70 -21.47 -2.24 6.70
N LYS A 71 -21.24 -2.75 7.91
CA LYS A 71 -21.91 -2.29 9.13
C LYS A 71 -21.66 -0.80 9.39
N TYR A 72 -20.44 -0.36 9.17
CA TYR A 72 -20.07 1.04 9.32
C TYR A 72 -20.82 1.93 8.33
N CYS A 73 -20.83 1.58 7.04
CA CYS A 73 -21.57 2.31 6.03
C CYS A 73 -23.08 2.37 6.34
N GLU A 74 -23.67 1.27 6.81
CA GLU A 74 -25.07 1.23 7.26
C GLU A 74 -25.32 2.20 8.44
N SER A 75 -24.41 2.25 9.41
CA SER A 75 -24.53 3.10 10.60
C SER A 75 -24.51 4.59 10.31
N ILE A 76 -23.80 5.00 9.23
CA ILE A 76 -23.69 6.40 8.81
C ILE A 76 -24.55 6.72 7.58
N ASN A 77 -25.45 5.81 7.19
CA ASN A 77 -26.36 5.96 6.05
C ASN A 77 -25.67 6.27 4.72
N CYS A 78 -24.58 5.55 4.39
CA CYS A 78 -23.93 5.66 3.08
C CYS A 78 -24.88 5.29 1.95
N GLU A 79 -24.72 5.94 0.82
CA GLU A 79 -25.35 5.52 -0.43
C GLU A 79 -24.88 4.11 -0.84
N GLU A 80 -25.76 3.34 -1.50
CA GLU A 80 -25.49 1.97 -1.90
C GLU A 80 -24.23 1.85 -2.78
N ALA A 81 -24.04 2.75 -3.74
CA ALA A 81 -22.88 2.76 -4.62
C ALA A 81 -21.55 3.03 -3.86
N VAL A 82 -21.59 3.89 -2.84
CA VAL A 82 -20.43 4.19 -1.96
C VAL A 82 -20.10 2.96 -1.13
N THR A 83 -21.13 2.33 -0.56
CA THR A 83 -20.98 1.09 0.23
C THR A 83 -20.38 -0.02 -0.62
N ALA A 84 -20.94 -0.31 -1.79
CA ALA A 84 -20.45 -1.35 -2.70
C ALA A 84 -18.97 -1.14 -3.07
N LYS A 85 -18.56 0.09 -3.36
CA LYS A 85 -17.16 0.43 -3.65
C LYS A 85 -16.24 0.22 -2.44
N ALA A 86 -16.71 0.58 -1.25
CA ALA A 86 -15.96 0.41 -0.01
C ALA A 86 -15.72 -1.07 0.34
N LEU A 87 -16.75 -1.91 0.17
CA LEU A 87 -16.65 -3.34 0.41
C LEU A 87 -15.70 -4.02 -0.59
N LYS A 88 -15.88 -3.70 -1.88
CA LYS A 88 -15.12 -4.30 -2.97
C LYS A 88 -13.61 -4.11 -2.81
N GLN A 89 -13.17 -3.04 -2.18
CA GLN A 89 -11.76 -2.82 -1.86
C GLN A 89 -11.17 -3.98 -1.04
N PHE A 90 -11.94 -4.56 -0.11
CA PHE A 90 -11.48 -5.64 0.77
C PHE A 90 -11.86 -7.02 0.22
N GLU A 91 -13.01 -7.15 -0.42
CA GLU A 91 -13.49 -8.41 -0.98
C GLU A 91 -12.64 -8.91 -2.14
N ASP A 92 -12.15 -8.01 -3.01
CA ASP A 92 -11.32 -8.34 -4.17
C ASP A 92 -9.88 -8.74 -3.78
N GLY A 93 -9.44 -8.48 -2.55
CA GLY A 93 -8.08 -8.79 -2.11
C GLY A 93 -7.89 -10.27 -1.75
N GLU A 94 -6.74 -10.84 -2.09
CA GLU A 94 -6.31 -12.18 -1.62
C GLU A 94 -5.35 -12.10 -0.45
N LEU A 95 -4.43 -11.14 -0.49
CA LEU A 95 -3.48 -10.83 0.56
C LEU A 95 -3.21 -9.32 0.55
N GLY A 96 -3.27 -8.67 1.70
CA GLY A 96 -2.98 -7.26 1.87
C GLY A 96 -1.92 -7.00 2.93
N ILE A 97 -1.12 -5.95 2.75
CA ILE A 97 -0.28 -5.37 3.78
C ILE A 97 -0.81 -3.99 4.09
N LEU A 98 -1.38 -3.83 5.27
CA LEU A 98 -1.76 -2.52 5.80
C LEU A 98 -0.49 -1.81 6.30
N VAL A 99 -0.09 -0.76 5.62
CA VAL A 99 0.99 0.14 6.04
C VAL A 99 0.39 1.23 6.91
N ILE A 100 0.77 1.24 8.16
CA ILE A 100 0.32 2.22 9.15
C ILE A 100 1.48 3.17 9.40
N GLU A 101 1.27 4.45 9.14
CA GLU A 101 2.15 5.51 9.60
C GLU A 101 1.98 5.69 11.10
N VAL A 102 3.08 5.79 11.83
CA VAL A 102 3.13 5.98 13.28
C VAL A 102 3.96 7.21 13.56
N GLN A 103 3.31 8.35 13.77
CA GLN A 103 4.03 9.58 14.10
C GLN A 103 4.71 9.47 15.46
N LYS A 104 6.04 9.65 15.47
CA LYS A 104 6.86 9.58 16.66
C LYS A 104 7.33 10.98 17.08
N PRO A 105 7.25 11.30 18.37
CA PRO A 105 7.77 12.58 18.86
C PRO A 105 9.25 12.75 18.51
N SER A 106 9.58 13.89 17.92
CA SER A 106 10.97 14.24 17.60
C SER A 106 11.12 15.77 17.52
N GLU A 107 12.10 16.32 18.21
CA GLU A 107 12.44 17.75 18.11
C GLU A 107 13.22 18.08 16.83
N LYS A 108 13.84 17.06 16.22
CA LYS A 108 14.75 17.24 15.06
C LYS A 108 14.15 16.83 13.74
N ILE A 109 13.17 15.92 13.76
CA ILE A 109 12.63 15.28 12.55
C ILE A 109 11.18 15.70 12.39
N PRO A 110 10.87 16.51 11.37
CA PRO A 110 9.52 16.96 11.10
C PRO A 110 8.57 15.79 10.82
N GLU A 111 7.30 15.93 11.22
CA GLU A 111 6.25 14.93 10.98
C GLU A 111 6.09 14.59 9.49
N ILE A 112 6.27 15.58 8.61
CA ILE A 112 6.13 15.38 7.16
C ILE A 112 7.20 14.43 6.60
N GLU A 113 8.42 14.41 7.15
CA GLU A 113 9.46 13.46 6.73
C GLU A 113 9.11 12.03 7.13
N GLN A 114 8.45 11.86 8.29
CA GLN A 114 7.94 10.58 8.73
C GLN A 114 6.84 10.07 7.79
N THR A 115 5.95 10.96 7.35
CA THR A 115 4.93 10.68 6.34
C THR A 115 5.55 10.21 5.02
N TYR A 116 6.60 10.90 4.55
CA TYR A 116 7.29 10.52 3.31
C TYR A 116 7.94 9.15 3.44
N SER A 117 8.52 8.81 4.60
CA SER A 117 9.08 7.49 4.87
C SER A 117 8.00 6.39 4.80
N ALA A 118 6.83 6.60 5.40
CA ALA A 118 5.72 5.66 5.31
C ALA A 118 5.20 5.49 3.87
N GLY A 119 5.12 6.58 3.09
CA GLY A 119 4.80 6.54 1.67
C GLY A 119 5.86 5.79 0.84
N ALA A 120 7.15 5.95 1.19
CA ALA A 120 8.23 5.21 0.56
C ALA A 120 8.13 3.70 0.81
N VAL A 121 7.71 3.26 2.02
CA VAL A 121 7.42 1.85 2.31
C VAL A 121 6.32 1.31 1.40
N CYS A 122 5.23 2.07 1.21
CA CYS A 122 4.16 1.65 0.30
C CYS A 122 4.66 1.41 -1.12
N LEU A 123 5.44 2.34 -1.68
CA LEU A 123 6.01 2.18 -3.03
C LEU A 123 7.01 1.04 -3.09
N SER A 124 7.87 0.91 -2.08
CA SER A 124 8.91 -0.12 -2.02
C SER A 124 8.29 -1.52 -1.94
N LEU A 125 7.23 -1.72 -1.16
CA LEU A 125 6.48 -2.98 -1.10
C LEU A 125 5.85 -3.35 -2.45
N VAL A 126 5.25 -2.38 -3.16
CA VAL A 126 4.73 -2.63 -4.52
C VAL A 126 5.85 -3.08 -5.45
N ASN A 127 7.01 -2.40 -5.40
CA ASN A 127 8.15 -2.73 -6.26
C ASN A 127 8.74 -4.10 -5.90
N ALA A 128 8.89 -4.40 -4.61
CA ALA A 128 9.39 -5.70 -4.13
C ALA A 128 8.48 -6.85 -4.57
N GLY A 129 7.16 -6.70 -4.40
CA GLY A 129 6.20 -7.71 -4.85
C GLY A 129 6.26 -7.95 -6.36
N LEU A 130 6.30 -6.87 -7.16
CA LEU A 130 6.42 -6.98 -8.61
C LEU A 130 7.76 -7.61 -9.03
N ALA A 131 8.87 -7.26 -8.37
CA ALA A 131 10.18 -7.83 -8.62
C ALA A 131 10.25 -9.33 -8.24
N ALA A 132 9.49 -9.74 -7.21
CA ALA A 132 9.34 -11.13 -6.81
C ALA A 132 8.36 -11.93 -7.71
N GLY A 133 7.85 -11.33 -8.80
CA GLY A 133 6.96 -11.99 -9.75
C GLY A 133 5.48 -11.99 -9.37
N TRP A 134 5.08 -11.25 -8.35
CA TRP A 134 3.68 -11.10 -7.94
C TRP A 134 3.02 -9.87 -8.55
N GLY A 135 1.74 -9.96 -8.81
CA GLY A 135 0.94 -8.77 -9.04
C GLY A 135 0.84 -7.95 -7.75
N ALA A 136 1.01 -6.62 -7.85
CA ALA A 136 0.95 -5.74 -6.69
C ALA A 136 0.27 -4.40 -7.00
N ASN A 137 -0.44 -3.86 -6.00
CA ASN A 137 -1.15 -2.59 -6.07
C ASN A 137 -1.12 -1.87 -4.71
N TRP A 138 -1.05 -0.55 -4.75
CA TRP A 138 -1.23 0.31 -3.58
C TRP A 138 -2.59 1.00 -3.68
N LEU A 139 -3.47 0.74 -2.73
CA LEU A 139 -4.78 1.36 -2.63
C LEU A 139 -4.96 2.09 -1.30
N THR A 140 -5.73 3.17 -1.37
CA THR A 140 -6.43 3.78 -0.26
C THR A 140 -7.85 4.07 -0.71
N GLY A 141 -8.84 3.75 0.10
CA GLY A 141 -10.21 4.18 -0.09
C GLY A 141 -10.58 5.18 0.99
N TRP A 142 -11.75 5.80 0.91
CA TRP A 142 -12.19 6.78 1.89
C TRP A 142 -12.23 6.23 3.33
N LEU A 143 -12.58 4.95 3.51
CA LEU A 143 -12.53 4.27 4.80
C LEU A 143 -11.14 4.24 5.43
N SER A 144 -10.08 4.21 4.62
CA SER A 144 -8.70 4.28 5.13
C SER A 144 -8.36 5.63 5.77
N HIS A 145 -9.17 6.66 5.52
CA HIS A 145 -9.00 8.02 6.04
C HIS A 145 -10.10 8.39 7.05
N ASP A 146 -11.11 7.53 7.25
CA ASP A 146 -12.14 7.74 8.24
C ASP A 146 -11.63 7.32 9.63
N ARG A 147 -11.52 8.30 10.52
CA ARG A 147 -10.91 8.11 11.84
C ARG A 147 -11.62 7.07 12.70
N ASN A 148 -12.94 7.07 12.68
CA ASN A 148 -13.72 6.13 13.48
C ASN A 148 -13.54 4.71 12.95
N PHE A 149 -13.68 4.54 11.63
CA PHE A 149 -13.52 3.24 11.00
C PHE A 149 -12.12 2.64 11.24
N VAL A 150 -11.05 3.42 11.04
CA VAL A 150 -9.69 2.87 11.20
C VAL A 150 -9.34 2.59 12.66
N SER A 151 -9.86 3.39 13.60
CA SER A 151 -9.69 3.14 15.03
C SER A 151 -10.39 1.85 15.45
N GLU A 152 -11.67 1.67 15.08
CA GLU A 152 -12.47 0.51 15.46
C GLU A 152 -12.02 -0.77 14.74
N THR A 153 -11.72 -0.67 13.44
CA THR A 153 -11.45 -1.87 12.61
C THR A 153 -9.99 -2.29 12.67
N PHE A 154 -9.06 -1.34 12.64
CA PHE A 154 -7.63 -1.63 12.63
C PHE A 154 -6.96 -1.40 13.98
N GLY A 155 -7.66 -0.81 14.97
CA GLY A 155 -7.11 -0.48 16.28
C GLY A 155 -6.01 0.57 16.17
N LEU A 156 -6.23 1.64 15.39
CA LEU A 156 -5.25 2.72 15.24
C LEU A 156 -5.38 3.75 16.36
N ASP A 157 -4.23 4.12 16.92
CA ASP A 157 -4.10 5.19 17.89
C ASP A 157 -4.19 6.58 17.23
N THR A 158 -4.32 7.64 18.04
CA THR A 158 -4.51 9.01 17.56
C THR A 158 -3.35 9.54 16.72
N ASN A 159 -2.12 9.07 16.97
CA ASN A 159 -0.90 9.39 16.22
C ASN A 159 -0.65 8.44 15.04
N GLU A 160 -1.60 7.54 14.73
CA GLU A 160 -1.50 6.57 13.66
C GLU A 160 -2.50 6.87 12.55
N ARG A 161 -2.10 6.61 11.30
CA ARG A 161 -2.98 6.69 10.13
C ARG A 161 -2.58 5.67 9.07
N VAL A 162 -3.53 5.32 8.21
CA VAL A 162 -3.25 4.43 7.08
C VAL A 162 -2.46 5.18 6.02
N ALA A 163 -1.24 4.72 5.72
CA ALA A 163 -0.48 5.18 4.58
C ALA A 163 -0.94 4.48 3.28
N GLY A 164 -1.33 3.22 3.39
CA GLY A 164 -1.89 2.46 2.28
C GLY A 164 -2.13 1.00 2.61
N ILE A 165 -2.83 0.32 1.70
CA ILE A 165 -2.96 -1.13 1.69
C ILE A 165 -2.33 -1.64 0.41
N ILE A 166 -1.32 -2.50 0.54
CA ILE A 166 -0.62 -3.10 -0.59
C ILE A 166 -1.18 -4.49 -0.80
N TYR A 167 -1.87 -4.70 -1.91
CA TYR A 167 -2.45 -6.00 -2.28
C TYR A 167 -1.49 -6.80 -3.13
N PHE A 168 -1.46 -8.11 -2.90
CA PHE A 168 -0.66 -9.07 -3.65
C PHE A 168 -1.52 -10.23 -4.12
N GLY A 169 -1.14 -10.80 -5.27
CA GLY A 169 -1.74 -11.99 -5.84
C GLY A 169 -1.18 -12.33 -7.21
N THR A 170 -1.69 -13.37 -7.81
CA THR A 170 -1.36 -13.75 -9.19
C THR A 170 -2.09 -12.83 -10.16
N GLU A 171 -1.36 -12.23 -11.09
CA GLU A 171 -1.90 -11.38 -12.14
C GLU A 171 -2.70 -12.20 -13.15
N THR A 172 -3.92 -11.75 -13.48
CA THR A 172 -4.76 -12.36 -14.52
C THR A 172 -4.81 -11.56 -15.81
N VAL A 173 -4.46 -10.27 -15.75
CA VAL A 173 -4.51 -9.35 -16.90
C VAL A 173 -3.35 -8.38 -16.82
N THR A 174 -2.58 -8.29 -17.89
CA THR A 174 -1.57 -7.24 -18.03
C THR A 174 -2.24 -5.91 -18.35
N PRO A 175 -2.11 -4.87 -17.52
CA PRO A 175 -2.72 -3.58 -17.79
C PRO A 175 -2.07 -2.90 -18.98
N ALA A 176 -2.85 -2.17 -19.76
CA ALA A 176 -2.33 -1.33 -20.85
C ALA A 176 -1.33 -0.30 -20.32
N GLU A 177 -0.37 0.11 -21.17
CA GLU A 177 0.59 1.15 -20.80
C GLU A 177 -0.13 2.46 -20.48
N ARG A 178 0.46 3.24 -19.61
CA ARG A 178 -0.12 4.48 -19.09
C ARG A 178 0.72 5.67 -19.57
N PRO A 179 0.09 6.79 -19.99
CA PRO A 179 0.84 8.01 -20.27
C PRO A 179 1.75 8.38 -19.10
N ARG A 180 2.98 8.74 -19.42
CA ARG A 180 4.00 9.15 -18.45
C ARG A 180 4.08 10.69 -18.43
N PRO A 181 4.51 11.28 -17.30
CA PRO A 181 4.72 12.72 -17.23
C PRO A 181 5.70 13.19 -18.31
N ASN A 182 5.43 14.35 -18.89
CA ASN A 182 6.37 15.04 -19.76
C ASN A 182 7.46 15.69 -18.88
N LEU A 183 8.68 15.20 -18.98
CA LEU A 183 9.79 15.71 -18.16
C LEU A 183 10.08 17.20 -18.40
N ALA A 184 9.82 17.71 -19.61
CA ALA A 184 10.01 19.12 -19.90
C ALA A 184 9.04 20.04 -19.14
N GLU A 185 7.91 19.51 -18.66
CA GLU A 185 6.93 20.26 -17.87
C GLU A 185 7.18 20.23 -16.37
N ILE A 186 7.88 19.21 -15.87
CA ILE A 186 8.05 18.97 -14.44
C ILE A 186 9.49 19.09 -13.95
N VAL A 187 10.46 19.28 -14.86
CA VAL A 187 11.88 19.41 -14.52
C VAL A 187 12.39 20.78 -14.94
N THR A 188 12.92 21.50 -13.99
CA THR A 188 13.66 22.75 -14.24
C THR A 188 15.15 22.49 -14.10
N TRP A 189 15.95 22.95 -15.06
CA TRP A 189 17.41 22.89 -15.03
C TRP A 189 17.94 24.28 -14.67
N GLU A 190 18.67 24.37 -13.54
CA GLU A 190 19.28 25.59 -13.03
C GLU A 190 20.81 25.58 -13.19
#